data_3e7db7d52c33777407a32af21438a573
#
_entry.id   3e7db7d52c33777407a32af21438a573
#
_cell.length_a   1.000
_cell.length_b   1.000
_cell.length_c   1.000
_cell.angle_alpha   90.00
_cell.angle_beta   90.00
_cell.angle_gamma   90.00
#
_symmetry.space_group_name_H-M   'P 1'
#
loop_
_entity.id
_entity.type
_entity.pdbx_description
1 polymer ?
#
loop_
_entity_poly.entity_id
_entity_poly.type
_entity_poly.pdbx_seq_one_letter_code
_entity_poly.pdbx_strand_id
1 'polypeptide(L)'
;MKITVLGSGDAFGSGGRFNTCLHVEAGGAAILLDCGSSSMTALNRAGVDRNGLSAVLFTHFHADHFGALPAFLLDAQLISRRKDPLTIAGPRGIAQRTATLLEAHFPGASSMSWRFPLSFVEIAPDRPGNVAGLAVEAFPMDHDERAGPCQGYRLAHGGKIFAYSGDTCWTEGLLPLAAGADVLLLECCTFEQKLPGHLDYRTVIEKRPQLSASRIILTHMGDSMLQAAEPLALERAHDGLVILP
;
A
#
# COMPACT_ATOMS: atom_id res chain seq x y z
N MET A 1 -15.13 -4.05 -7.32
CA MET A 1 -13.81 -3.96 -6.65
C MET A 1 -13.95 -4.49 -5.22
N LYS A 2 -13.01 -5.30 -4.76
CA LYS A 2 -12.92 -5.81 -3.38
C LYS A 2 -11.51 -5.57 -2.88
N ILE A 3 -11.37 -5.02 -1.69
CA ILE A 3 -10.08 -4.81 -1.05
C ILE A 3 -10.06 -5.62 0.24
N THR A 4 -9.03 -6.47 0.41
CA THR A 4 -8.77 -7.16 1.67
C THR A 4 -7.53 -6.57 2.31
N VAL A 5 -7.66 -6.02 3.50
CA VAL A 5 -6.54 -5.50 4.29
C VAL A 5 -5.79 -6.70 4.88
N LEU A 6 -4.69 -7.11 4.27
CA LEU A 6 -3.87 -8.23 4.76
C LEU A 6 -2.98 -7.79 5.92
N GLY A 7 -2.57 -6.53 5.93
CA GLY A 7 -1.82 -5.91 7.00
C GLY A 7 -2.22 -4.45 7.16
N SER A 8 -2.54 -4.07 8.39
CA SER A 8 -3.05 -2.75 8.77
C SER A 8 -2.16 -2.03 9.79
N GLY A 9 -1.02 -2.63 10.14
CA GLY A 9 -0.08 -2.13 11.15
C GLY A 9 0.92 -1.13 10.58
N ASP A 10 1.61 -0.48 11.51
CA ASP A 10 2.72 0.42 11.29
C ASP A 10 4.04 -0.32 11.00
N ALA A 11 5.15 0.43 10.94
CA ALA A 11 6.49 -0.11 10.71
C ALA A 11 6.96 -1.10 11.80
N PHE A 12 6.40 -1.02 13.00
CA PHE A 12 6.88 -1.74 14.18
C PHE A 12 5.98 -2.90 14.59
N GLY A 13 4.88 -3.14 13.86
CA GLY A 13 3.95 -4.23 14.13
C GLY A 13 3.14 -4.02 15.40
N SER A 14 2.78 -2.77 15.70
CA SER A 14 1.97 -2.39 16.86
C SER A 14 0.71 -3.23 16.96
N GLY A 15 0.37 -3.66 18.15
CA GLY A 15 -0.76 -4.55 18.41
C GLY A 15 -0.65 -5.94 17.77
N GLY A 16 0.55 -6.37 17.32
CA GLY A 16 0.77 -7.64 16.63
C GLY A 16 0.24 -7.69 15.19
N ARG A 17 -0.02 -6.54 14.59
CA ARG A 17 -0.54 -6.41 13.22
C ARG A 17 0.55 -6.59 12.18
N PHE A 18 0.18 -7.08 11.00
CA PHE A 18 1.09 -7.13 9.86
C PHE A 18 1.30 -5.73 9.28
N ASN A 19 2.51 -5.50 8.73
CA ASN A 19 2.83 -4.28 7.98
C ASN A 19 1.89 -4.12 6.79
N THR A 20 1.79 -2.91 6.29
CA THR A 20 0.86 -2.56 5.22
C THR A 20 0.94 -3.49 4.02
N CYS A 21 -0.20 -4.08 3.70
CA CYS A 21 -0.41 -4.92 2.53
C CYS A 21 -1.91 -5.01 2.23
N LEU A 22 -2.32 -4.55 1.06
CA LEU A 22 -3.71 -4.59 0.62
C LEU A 22 -3.82 -5.50 -0.61
N HIS A 23 -4.74 -6.46 -0.56
CA HIS A 23 -5.09 -7.30 -1.71
C HIS A 23 -6.31 -6.69 -2.41
N VAL A 24 -6.14 -6.26 -3.64
CA VAL A 24 -7.18 -5.61 -4.45
C VAL A 24 -7.59 -6.53 -5.59
N GLU A 25 -8.86 -6.86 -5.64
CA GLU A 25 -9.49 -7.70 -6.67
C GLU A 25 -10.48 -6.86 -7.48
N ALA A 26 -10.28 -6.71 -8.78
CA ALA A 26 -11.19 -5.97 -9.66
C ALA A 26 -11.00 -6.37 -11.13
N GLY A 27 -12.10 -6.47 -11.89
CA GLY A 27 -12.06 -6.74 -13.32
C GLY A 27 -11.41 -8.07 -13.73
N GLY A 28 -11.37 -9.05 -12.85
CA GLY A 28 -10.68 -10.33 -13.07
C GLY A 28 -9.18 -10.28 -12.79
N ALA A 29 -8.63 -9.12 -12.41
CA ALA A 29 -7.25 -8.97 -11.95
C ALA A 29 -7.18 -8.94 -10.42
N ALA A 30 -6.05 -9.37 -9.89
CA ALA A 30 -5.68 -9.23 -8.49
C ALA A 30 -4.31 -8.58 -8.38
N ILE A 31 -4.18 -7.58 -7.51
CA ILE A 31 -2.92 -6.90 -7.26
C ILE A 31 -2.67 -6.75 -5.76
N LEU A 32 -1.42 -6.55 -5.37
CA LEU A 32 -1.09 -5.99 -4.06
C LEU A 32 -0.87 -4.49 -4.16
N LEU A 33 -1.32 -3.76 -3.16
CA LEU A 33 -0.96 -2.38 -2.93
C LEU A 33 -0.18 -2.35 -1.62
N ASP A 34 1.11 -2.07 -1.75
CA ASP A 34 2.18 -2.30 -0.78
C ASP A 34 2.41 -3.79 -0.43
N CYS A 35 3.63 -4.09 -0.01
CA CYS A 35 4.09 -5.43 0.35
C CYS A 35 5.18 -5.30 1.45
N GLY A 36 4.76 -4.89 2.65
CA GLY A 36 5.65 -4.66 3.78
C GLY A 36 6.30 -5.94 4.30
N SER A 37 7.29 -5.81 5.17
CA SER A 37 8.19 -6.89 5.59
C SER A 37 7.49 -8.16 6.08
N SER A 38 6.31 -8.05 6.69
CA SER A 38 5.52 -9.20 7.17
C SER A 38 4.52 -9.76 6.15
N SER A 39 4.44 -9.19 4.93
CA SER A 39 3.40 -9.52 3.95
C SER A 39 3.43 -10.97 3.48
N MET A 40 4.59 -11.63 3.39
CA MET A 40 4.64 -13.05 3.02
C MET A 40 3.88 -13.93 4.03
N THR A 41 3.98 -13.61 5.31
CA THR A 41 3.22 -14.31 6.35
C THR A 41 1.72 -14.00 6.26
N ALA A 42 1.37 -12.72 6.03
CA ALA A 42 -0.01 -12.29 5.86
C ALA A 42 -0.69 -12.97 4.65
N LEU A 43 -0.03 -13.03 3.50
CA LEU A 43 -0.49 -13.71 2.29
C LEU A 43 -0.76 -15.21 2.54
N ASN A 44 0.19 -15.88 3.22
CA ASN A 44 0.05 -17.30 3.57
C ASN A 44 -1.14 -17.53 4.51
N ARG A 45 -1.31 -16.70 5.55
CA ARG A 45 -2.44 -16.82 6.49
C ARG A 45 -3.79 -16.57 5.84
N ALA A 46 -3.85 -15.63 4.89
CA ALA A 46 -5.06 -15.33 4.14
C ALA A 46 -5.35 -16.33 3.00
N GLY A 47 -4.45 -17.26 2.71
CA GLY A 47 -4.61 -18.22 1.61
C GLY A 47 -4.61 -17.56 0.22
N VAL A 48 -3.95 -16.40 0.07
CA VAL A 48 -3.87 -15.72 -1.23
C VAL A 48 -3.00 -16.50 -2.19
N ASP A 49 -3.53 -16.82 -3.36
CA ASP A 49 -2.74 -17.38 -4.46
C ASP A 49 -1.78 -16.31 -5.01
N ARG A 50 -0.51 -16.44 -4.67
CA ARG A 50 0.52 -15.50 -5.12
C ARG A 50 0.76 -15.52 -6.63
N ASN A 51 0.52 -16.66 -7.29
CA ASN A 51 0.61 -16.74 -8.74
C ASN A 51 -0.57 -16.08 -9.46
N GLY A 52 -1.72 -15.94 -8.79
CA GLY A 52 -2.87 -15.20 -9.30
C GLY A 52 -2.71 -13.66 -9.28
N LEU A 53 -1.68 -13.14 -8.59
CA LEU A 53 -1.43 -11.70 -8.55
C LEU A 53 -0.80 -11.22 -9.86
N SER A 54 -1.38 -10.22 -10.50
CA SER A 54 -0.89 -9.66 -11.77
C SER A 54 0.12 -8.52 -11.57
N ALA A 55 0.06 -7.85 -10.41
CA ALA A 55 0.96 -6.74 -10.10
C ALA A 55 1.15 -6.53 -8.59
N VAL A 56 2.22 -5.81 -8.25
CA VAL A 56 2.41 -5.19 -6.94
C VAL A 56 2.66 -3.70 -7.17
N LEU A 57 1.83 -2.84 -6.57
CA LEU A 57 1.91 -1.38 -6.66
C LEU A 57 2.38 -0.83 -5.33
N PHE A 58 3.42 0.00 -5.33
CA PHE A 58 4.05 0.54 -4.14
C PHE A 58 3.81 2.04 -3.98
N THR A 59 3.53 2.49 -2.75
CA THR A 59 3.38 3.91 -2.41
C THR A 59 4.73 4.60 -2.24
N HIS A 60 5.69 3.94 -1.58
CA HIS A 60 7.06 4.41 -1.33
C HIS A 60 7.97 3.22 -0.94
N PHE A 61 9.24 3.48 -0.55
CA PHE A 61 10.25 2.43 -0.40
C PHE A 61 10.69 2.15 1.05
N HIS A 62 9.90 2.51 2.07
CA HIS A 62 10.14 2.03 3.42
C HIS A 62 9.89 0.52 3.55
N ALA A 63 10.57 -0.13 4.49
CA ALA A 63 10.53 -1.58 4.62
C ALA A 63 9.15 -2.13 4.98
N ASP A 64 8.36 -1.40 5.71
CA ASP A 64 6.99 -1.76 6.10
C ASP A 64 5.97 -1.63 4.96
N HIS A 65 6.39 -1.10 3.80
CA HIS A 65 5.61 -1.06 2.56
C HIS A 65 6.25 -1.86 1.42
N PHE A 66 7.59 -2.00 1.40
CA PHE A 66 8.35 -2.54 0.27
C PHE A 66 9.21 -3.77 0.63
N GLY A 67 9.42 -4.03 1.93
CA GLY A 67 10.45 -4.94 2.43
C GLY A 67 10.27 -6.41 2.09
N ALA A 68 9.05 -6.90 1.85
CA ALA A 68 8.86 -8.31 1.47
C ALA A 68 9.04 -8.59 -0.03
N LEU A 69 9.22 -7.57 -0.89
CA LEU A 69 9.33 -7.77 -2.33
C LEU A 69 10.45 -8.76 -2.73
N PRO A 70 11.65 -8.75 -2.15
CA PRO A 70 12.67 -9.75 -2.47
C PRO A 70 12.22 -11.18 -2.21
N ALA A 71 11.62 -11.43 -1.04
CA ALA A 71 11.10 -12.75 -0.69
C ALA A 71 9.94 -13.17 -1.60
N PHE A 72 9.05 -12.24 -1.96
CA PHE A 72 7.96 -12.48 -2.90
C PHE A 72 8.47 -12.87 -4.29
N LEU A 73 9.45 -12.16 -4.82
CA LEU A 73 10.04 -12.46 -6.14
C LEU A 73 10.80 -13.81 -6.14
N LEU A 74 11.54 -14.11 -5.07
CA LEU A 74 12.22 -15.40 -4.97
C LEU A 74 11.26 -16.57 -4.76
N ASP A 75 10.16 -16.37 -4.01
CA ASP A 75 9.10 -17.38 -3.95
C ASP A 75 8.51 -17.63 -5.35
N ALA A 76 8.21 -16.58 -6.10
CA ALA A 76 7.69 -16.67 -7.47
C ALA A 76 8.66 -17.44 -8.38
N GLN A 77 9.97 -17.21 -8.25
CA GLN A 77 11.02 -17.87 -9.03
C GLN A 77 11.23 -19.32 -8.65
N LEU A 78 11.35 -19.62 -7.34
CA LEU A 78 11.91 -20.88 -6.85
C LEU A 78 10.86 -21.85 -6.32
N ILE A 79 9.85 -21.34 -5.62
CA ILE A 79 8.89 -22.14 -4.86
C ILE A 79 7.58 -22.30 -5.61
N SER A 80 6.86 -21.20 -5.85
CA SER A 80 5.58 -21.21 -6.55
C SER A 80 5.74 -21.37 -8.07
N ARG A 81 6.97 -21.25 -8.58
CA ARG A 81 7.37 -21.48 -9.98
C ARG A 81 6.46 -20.76 -10.97
N ARG A 82 6.25 -19.50 -10.69
CA ARG A 82 5.43 -18.61 -11.51
C ARG A 82 5.83 -18.66 -12.98
N LYS A 83 4.85 -18.61 -13.88
CA LYS A 83 5.04 -18.49 -15.34
C LYS A 83 4.38 -17.24 -15.90
N ASP A 84 3.28 -16.79 -15.26
CA ASP A 84 2.50 -15.65 -15.71
C ASP A 84 3.24 -14.34 -15.45
N PRO A 85 3.03 -13.32 -16.31
CA PRO A 85 3.64 -12.01 -16.15
C PRO A 85 3.37 -11.40 -14.76
N LEU A 86 4.35 -10.65 -14.26
CA LEU A 86 4.24 -9.87 -13.03
C LEU A 86 4.72 -8.45 -13.30
N THR A 87 3.90 -7.47 -12.93
CA THR A 87 4.28 -6.06 -12.98
C THR A 87 4.58 -5.54 -11.59
N ILE A 88 5.76 -4.93 -11.41
CA ILE A 88 6.10 -4.15 -10.23
C ILE A 88 5.94 -2.69 -10.59
N ALA A 89 4.97 -2.03 -9.98
CA ALA A 89 4.64 -0.64 -10.22
C ALA A 89 4.88 0.22 -8.98
N GLY A 90 5.16 1.51 -9.18
CA GLY A 90 5.38 2.40 -8.04
C GLY A 90 6.02 3.72 -8.44
N PRO A 91 6.54 4.48 -7.47
CA PRO A 91 7.18 5.74 -7.72
C PRO A 91 8.41 5.62 -8.60
N ARG A 92 8.87 6.76 -9.13
CA ARG A 92 10.13 6.85 -9.86
C ARG A 92 11.27 6.16 -9.13
N GLY A 93 12.03 5.34 -9.84
CA GLY A 93 13.14 4.55 -9.29
C GLY A 93 12.77 3.15 -8.82
N ILE A 94 11.52 2.68 -9.00
CA ILE A 94 11.05 1.37 -8.56
C ILE A 94 11.95 0.21 -9.02
N ALA A 95 12.41 0.20 -10.27
CA ALA A 95 13.29 -0.87 -10.79
C ALA A 95 14.64 -0.87 -10.06
N GLN A 96 15.26 0.32 -9.90
CA GLN A 96 16.55 0.47 -9.23
C GLN A 96 16.46 0.10 -7.74
N ARG A 97 15.40 0.55 -7.05
CA ARG A 97 15.17 0.22 -5.63
C ARG A 97 14.94 -1.28 -5.45
N THR A 98 14.20 -1.91 -6.35
CA THR A 98 14.01 -3.38 -6.33
C THR A 98 15.33 -4.12 -6.49
N ALA A 99 16.17 -3.74 -7.46
CA ALA A 99 17.47 -4.35 -7.65
C ALA A 99 18.39 -4.18 -6.42
N THR A 100 18.42 -2.98 -5.83
CA THR A 100 19.20 -2.70 -4.62
C THR A 100 18.73 -3.56 -3.44
N LEU A 101 17.41 -3.68 -3.23
CA LEU A 101 16.87 -4.46 -2.13
C LEU A 101 17.06 -5.97 -2.32
N LEU A 102 16.91 -6.46 -3.57
CA LEU A 102 17.22 -7.85 -3.92
C LEU A 102 18.67 -8.18 -3.60
N GLU A 103 19.61 -7.35 -4.02
CA GLU A 103 21.03 -7.57 -3.78
C GLU A 103 21.40 -7.54 -2.30
N ALA A 104 20.78 -6.63 -1.53
CA ALA A 104 21.01 -6.52 -0.09
C ALA A 104 20.51 -7.74 0.70
N HIS A 105 19.37 -8.33 0.29
CA HIS A 105 18.77 -9.48 0.97
C HIS A 105 19.30 -10.82 0.45
N PHE A 106 19.53 -10.92 -0.84
CA PHE A 106 19.92 -12.15 -1.54
C PHE A 106 21.00 -11.82 -2.56
N PRO A 107 22.29 -11.80 -2.16
CA PRO A 107 23.40 -11.47 -3.06
C PRO A 107 23.36 -12.26 -4.38
N GLY A 108 23.46 -11.54 -5.50
CA GLY A 108 23.35 -12.09 -6.85
C GLY A 108 21.93 -12.15 -7.42
N ALA A 109 20.88 -11.95 -6.60
CA ALA A 109 19.49 -12.02 -7.07
C ALA A 109 19.09 -10.85 -7.98
N SER A 110 19.77 -9.70 -7.89
CA SER A 110 19.53 -8.55 -8.77
C SER A 110 19.83 -8.82 -10.24
N SER A 111 20.72 -9.78 -10.54
CA SER A 111 21.12 -10.20 -11.89
C SER A 111 20.47 -11.52 -12.34
N MET A 112 19.52 -12.06 -11.59
CA MET A 112 18.88 -13.33 -11.88
C MET A 112 18.02 -13.26 -13.15
N SER A 113 18.10 -14.31 -13.99
CA SER A 113 17.14 -14.50 -15.08
C SER A 113 15.84 -15.08 -14.56
N TRP A 114 14.76 -14.31 -14.65
CA TRP A 114 13.44 -14.70 -14.17
C TRP A 114 12.79 -15.72 -15.10
N ARG A 115 12.09 -16.71 -14.53
CA ARG A 115 11.33 -17.75 -15.28
C ARG A 115 10.00 -17.22 -15.80
N PHE A 116 9.60 -16.04 -15.39
CA PHE A 116 8.37 -15.36 -15.77
C PHE A 116 8.69 -13.94 -16.28
N PRO A 117 7.86 -13.37 -17.13
CA PRO A 117 8.03 -11.98 -17.54
C PRO A 117 7.86 -11.04 -16.33
N LEU A 118 8.93 -10.36 -15.95
CA LEU A 118 8.94 -9.35 -14.90
C LEU A 118 9.09 -7.98 -15.54
N SER A 119 8.17 -7.08 -15.26
CA SER A 119 8.17 -5.71 -15.77
C SER A 119 8.11 -4.69 -14.65
N PHE A 120 8.65 -3.50 -14.92
CA PHE A 120 8.63 -2.36 -14.00
C PHE A 120 7.91 -1.19 -14.64
N VAL A 121 7.00 -0.54 -13.89
CA VAL A 121 6.20 0.59 -14.34
C VAL A 121 6.29 1.71 -13.32
N GLU A 122 6.81 2.85 -13.74
CA GLU A 122 6.80 4.06 -12.92
C GLU A 122 5.43 4.75 -13.04
N ILE A 123 4.82 5.05 -11.90
CA ILE A 123 3.58 5.82 -11.81
C ILE A 123 3.94 7.22 -11.28
N ALA A 124 3.57 8.23 -12.05
CA ALA A 124 3.85 9.63 -11.70
C ALA A 124 2.54 10.40 -11.44
N PRO A 125 2.56 11.39 -10.52
CA PRO A 125 1.34 12.15 -10.16
C PRO A 125 0.73 12.96 -11.31
N ASP A 126 1.53 13.32 -12.30
CA ASP A 126 1.10 14.10 -13.48
C ASP A 126 0.56 13.25 -14.62
N ARG A 127 0.55 11.93 -14.47
CA ARG A 127 0.16 11.01 -15.54
C ARG A 127 -0.65 9.82 -15.01
N PRO A 128 -1.95 9.74 -15.30
CA PRO A 128 -2.74 8.56 -15.02
C PRO A 128 -2.11 7.31 -15.65
N GLY A 129 -2.06 6.23 -14.88
CA GLY A 129 -1.50 4.95 -15.27
C GLY A 129 -2.55 3.85 -15.38
N ASN A 130 -2.09 2.68 -15.82
CA ASN A 130 -2.86 1.45 -15.76
C ASN A 130 -1.97 0.35 -15.18
N VAL A 131 -2.47 -0.31 -14.14
CA VAL A 131 -1.79 -1.44 -13.51
C VAL A 131 -2.73 -2.64 -13.54
N ALA A 132 -2.36 -3.65 -14.33
CA ALA A 132 -3.15 -4.88 -14.50
C ALA A 132 -4.63 -4.63 -14.86
N GLY A 133 -4.91 -3.63 -15.70
CA GLY A 133 -6.27 -3.28 -16.12
C GLY A 133 -7.00 -2.29 -15.20
N LEU A 134 -6.42 -1.95 -14.05
CA LEU A 134 -6.97 -0.93 -13.16
C LEU A 134 -6.46 0.45 -13.53
N ALA A 135 -7.35 1.43 -13.63
CA ALA A 135 -6.95 2.83 -13.74
C ALA A 135 -6.36 3.30 -12.41
N VAL A 136 -5.17 3.88 -12.45
CA VAL A 136 -4.41 4.34 -11.29
C VAL A 136 -4.03 5.79 -11.47
N GLU A 137 -4.37 6.61 -10.48
CA GLU A 137 -3.91 8.00 -10.37
C GLU A 137 -3.06 8.13 -9.11
N ALA A 138 -1.88 8.74 -9.23
CA ALA A 138 -0.99 9.00 -8.12
C ALA A 138 -1.12 10.46 -7.64
N PHE A 139 -0.95 10.65 -6.34
CA PHE A 139 -0.95 11.98 -5.70
C PHE A 139 0.28 12.09 -4.81
N PRO A 140 1.04 13.21 -4.87
CA PRO A 140 2.21 13.37 -4.03
C PRO A 140 1.80 13.46 -2.55
N MET A 141 2.54 12.76 -1.70
CA MET A 141 2.36 12.73 -0.27
C MET A 141 3.60 13.25 0.44
N ASP A 142 3.42 13.86 1.59
CA ASP A 142 4.49 14.48 2.39
C ASP A 142 4.88 13.53 3.53
N HIS A 143 5.96 12.74 3.30
CA HIS A 143 6.43 11.75 4.26
C HIS A 143 7.95 11.83 4.44
N ASP A 144 8.73 11.01 3.75
CA ASP A 144 10.19 10.97 3.84
C ASP A 144 10.82 10.93 2.43
N GLU A 145 11.43 12.03 2.01
CA GLU A 145 12.08 12.13 0.69
C GLU A 145 13.18 11.08 0.48
N ARG A 146 13.79 10.56 1.55
CA ARG A 146 14.83 9.51 1.49
C ARG A 146 14.22 8.15 1.10
N ALA A 147 12.94 7.95 1.39
CA ALA A 147 12.18 6.79 0.96
C ALA A 147 11.75 6.85 -0.52
N GLY A 148 12.23 7.85 -1.27
CA GLY A 148 11.83 8.16 -2.63
C GLY A 148 10.57 9.02 -2.69
N PRO A 149 10.02 9.27 -3.89
CA PRO A 149 8.74 9.97 -4.00
C PRO A 149 7.66 9.16 -3.29
N CYS A 150 7.00 9.78 -2.28
CA CYS A 150 5.89 9.16 -1.57
C CYS A 150 4.58 9.52 -2.24
N GLN A 151 3.70 8.54 -2.46
CA GLN A 151 2.49 8.69 -3.24
C GLN A 151 1.29 8.02 -2.57
N GLY A 152 0.14 8.69 -2.63
CA GLY A 152 -1.15 8.06 -2.46
C GLY A 152 -1.73 7.67 -3.82
N TYR A 153 -2.67 6.73 -3.83
CA TYR A 153 -3.26 6.23 -5.08
C TYR A 153 -4.78 6.24 -5.06
N ARG A 154 -5.37 6.57 -6.20
CA ARG A 154 -6.77 6.27 -6.51
C ARG A 154 -6.82 5.12 -7.50
N LEU A 155 -7.56 4.10 -7.17
CA LEU A 155 -7.86 2.97 -8.04
C LEU A 155 -9.32 3.06 -8.47
N ALA A 156 -9.57 3.09 -9.78
CA ALA A 156 -10.92 3.16 -10.31
C ALA A 156 -11.27 1.91 -11.13
N HIS A 157 -12.43 1.33 -10.85
CA HIS A 157 -12.98 0.21 -11.61
C HIS A 157 -14.50 0.08 -11.43
N GLY A 158 -15.25 -0.10 -12.53
CA GLY A 158 -16.70 -0.33 -12.50
C GLY A 158 -17.50 0.82 -11.87
N GLY A 159 -17.05 2.07 -12.06
CA GLY A 159 -17.68 3.27 -11.48
C GLY A 159 -17.41 3.45 -9.99
N LYS A 160 -16.54 2.64 -9.39
CA LYS A 160 -16.11 2.72 -7.99
C LYS A 160 -14.69 3.24 -7.87
N ILE A 161 -14.44 4.02 -6.82
CA ILE A 161 -13.15 4.65 -6.54
C ILE A 161 -12.71 4.28 -5.12
N PHE A 162 -11.58 3.59 -5.03
CA PHE A 162 -10.85 3.34 -3.79
C PHE A 162 -9.62 4.26 -3.76
N ALA A 163 -9.46 5.03 -2.70
CA ALA A 163 -8.31 5.88 -2.45
C ALA A 163 -7.51 5.36 -1.25
N TYR A 164 -6.19 5.41 -1.35
CA TYR A 164 -5.26 5.04 -0.28
C TYR A 164 -4.16 6.09 -0.17
N SER A 165 -3.95 6.62 1.03
CA SER A 165 -2.99 7.70 1.23
C SER A 165 -1.53 7.27 1.13
N GLY A 166 -1.20 6.00 1.40
CA GLY A 166 0.17 5.68 1.83
C GLY A 166 0.49 6.43 3.11
N ASP A 167 1.76 6.58 3.43
CA ASP A 167 2.20 7.34 4.59
C ASP A 167 2.35 8.81 4.25
N THR A 168 1.87 9.68 5.14
CA THR A 168 1.90 11.13 4.95
C THR A 168 1.58 11.89 6.23
N CYS A 169 2.16 13.07 6.41
CA CYS A 169 1.54 14.08 7.26
C CYS A 169 0.37 14.76 6.51
N TRP A 170 -0.28 15.75 7.14
CA TRP A 170 -1.33 16.50 6.42
C TRP A 170 -0.71 17.28 5.26
N THR A 171 -1.22 17.03 4.07
CA THR A 171 -0.85 17.74 2.84
C THR A 171 -2.09 18.04 1.99
N GLU A 172 -2.03 19.10 1.19
CA GLU A 172 -3.10 19.46 0.24
C GLU A 172 -3.34 18.36 -0.83
N GLY A 173 -2.35 17.47 -1.05
CA GLY A 173 -2.50 16.28 -1.92
C GLY A 173 -3.60 15.32 -1.48
N LEU A 174 -3.97 15.32 -0.19
CA LEU A 174 -5.07 14.52 0.35
C LEU A 174 -6.45 14.97 -0.16
N LEU A 175 -6.63 16.24 -0.51
CA LEU A 175 -7.90 16.78 -0.98
C LEU A 175 -8.32 16.16 -2.32
N PRO A 176 -7.50 16.25 -3.40
CA PRO A 176 -7.83 15.61 -4.66
C PRO A 176 -7.79 14.07 -4.57
N LEU A 177 -6.94 13.48 -3.72
CA LEU A 177 -6.96 12.04 -3.45
C LEU A 177 -8.33 11.58 -2.93
N ALA A 178 -8.90 12.30 -1.97
CA ALA A 178 -10.19 11.99 -1.34
C ALA A 178 -11.41 12.34 -2.22
N ALA A 179 -11.23 13.22 -3.23
CA ALA A 179 -12.36 13.80 -3.97
C ALA A 179 -13.25 12.74 -4.64
N GLY A 180 -14.48 12.59 -4.16
CA GLY A 180 -15.46 11.64 -4.71
C GLY A 180 -15.08 10.17 -4.56
N ALA A 181 -14.12 9.82 -3.70
CA ALA A 181 -13.81 8.43 -3.41
C ALA A 181 -14.97 7.75 -2.66
N ASP A 182 -15.34 6.54 -3.07
CA ASP A 182 -16.29 5.73 -2.32
C ASP A 182 -15.70 5.35 -0.95
N VAL A 183 -14.41 5.01 -0.94
CA VAL A 183 -13.64 4.73 0.29
C VAL A 183 -12.27 5.37 0.21
N LEU A 184 -11.88 6.07 1.28
CA LEU A 184 -10.52 6.52 1.55
C LEU A 184 -9.95 5.68 2.71
N LEU A 185 -8.91 4.89 2.43
CA LEU A 185 -8.08 4.29 3.45
C LEU A 185 -6.96 5.28 3.78
N LEU A 186 -7.00 5.86 4.97
CA LEU A 186 -6.15 6.97 5.40
C LEU A 186 -5.22 6.51 6.52
N GLU A 187 -3.91 6.75 6.38
CA GLU A 187 -2.99 6.50 7.49
C GLU A 187 -3.37 7.36 8.70
N CYS A 188 -3.10 6.85 9.89
CA CYS A 188 -3.26 7.57 11.13
C CYS A 188 -2.39 6.92 12.21
N CYS A 189 -1.11 7.28 12.23
CA CYS A 189 -0.09 6.57 13.00
C CYS A 189 -0.27 6.77 14.51
N THR A 190 -0.57 7.97 14.96
CA THR A 190 -0.65 8.29 16.40
C THR A 190 -1.99 8.92 16.78
N PHE A 191 -2.30 8.90 18.10
CA PHE A 191 -3.53 9.50 18.58
C PHE A 191 -3.47 11.04 18.62
N GLU A 192 -2.42 11.61 19.22
CA GLU A 192 -2.26 13.07 19.33
C GLU A 192 -0.81 13.53 19.21
N GLN A 193 0.16 12.60 19.32
CA GLN A 193 1.57 12.93 19.17
C GLN A 193 1.88 13.25 17.72
N LYS A 194 2.48 14.41 17.46
CA LYS A 194 2.96 14.77 16.13
C LYS A 194 4.23 14.00 15.81
N LEU A 195 4.18 13.15 14.78
CA LEU A 195 5.37 12.50 14.22
C LEU A 195 5.65 13.08 12.82
N PRO A 196 6.92 13.43 12.52
CA PRO A 196 7.28 13.88 11.17
C PRO A 196 6.86 12.85 10.12
N GLY A 197 6.21 13.32 9.05
CA GLY A 197 5.79 12.48 7.93
C GLY A 197 4.55 11.61 8.20
N HIS A 198 3.90 11.72 9.36
CA HIS A 198 2.72 10.92 9.68
C HIS A 198 1.55 11.76 10.20
N LEU A 199 0.33 11.26 9.98
CA LEU A 199 -0.89 11.82 10.54
C LEU A 199 -1.12 11.36 11.99
N ASP A 200 -1.64 12.27 12.79
CA ASP A 200 -2.26 11.96 14.07
C ASP A 200 -3.78 12.12 14.00
N TYR A 201 -4.49 11.44 14.91
CA TYR A 201 -5.96 11.41 14.89
C TYR A 201 -6.60 12.78 15.13
N ARG A 202 -6.01 13.64 15.99
CA ARG A 202 -6.53 14.99 16.24
C ARG A 202 -6.49 15.82 14.96
N THR A 203 -5.40 15.74 14.19
CA THR A 203 -5.30 16.38 12.88
C THR A 203 -6.32 15.81 11.89
N VAL A 204 -6.47 14.48 11.84
CA VAL A 204 -7.46 13.84 10.96
C VAL A 204 -8.86 14.33 11.27
N ILE A 205 -9.28 14.39 12.54
CA ILE A 205 -10.61 14.84 12.92
C ILE A 205 -10.82 16.35 12.63
N GLU A 206 -9.82 17.19 12.90
CA GLU A 206 -9.85 18.61 12.56
C GLU A 206 -10.05 18.84 11.05
N LYS A 207 -9.30 18.10 10.24
CA LYS A 207 -9.28 18.25 8.77
C LYS A 207 -10.35 17.43 8.04
N ARG A 208 -11.01 16.49 8.72
CA ARG A 208 -12.05 15.62 8.14
C ARG A 208 -13.10 16.36 7.30
N PRO A 209 -13.61 17.54 7.68
CA PRO A 209 -14.62 18.25 6.87
C PRO A 209 -14.14 18.63 5.46
N GLN A 210 -12.84 18.65 5.20
CA GLN A 210 -12.24 18.96 3.91
C GLN A 210 -12.10 17.72 3.01
N LEU A 211 -12.19 16.50 3.57
CA LEU A 211 -12.06 15.24 2.84
C LEU A 211 -13.43 14.78 2.36
N SER A 212 -13.65 14.82 1.04
CA SER A 212 -14.96 14.53 0.41
C SER A 212 -15.16 13.07 0.02
N ALA A 213 -14.46 12.13 0.66
CA ALA A 213 -14.71 10.69 0.52
C ALA A 213 -16.01 10.28 1.24
N SER A 214 -16.74 9.33 0.67
CA SER A 214 -17.99 8.81 1.24
C SER A 214 -17.77 8.05 2.54
N ARG A 215 -16.68 7.30 2.63
CA ARG A 215 -16.27 6.51 3.81
C ARG A 215 -14.77 6.67 4.03
N ILE A 216 -14.37 6.94 5.28
CA ILE A 216 -12.96 7.04 5.67
C ILE A 216 -12.66 5.94 6.68
N ILE A 217 -11.62 5.17 6.41
CA ILE A 217 -11.13 4.08 7.27
C ILE A 217 -9.67 4.38 7.62
N LEU A 218 -9.34 4.32 8.91
CA LEU A 218 -7.98 4.56 9.40
C LEU A 218 -7.13 3.29 9.34
N THR A 219 -5.87 3.44 8.94
CA THR A 219 -4.88 2.35 8.87
C THR A 219 -3.52 2.82 9.38
N HIS A 220 -2.50 1.97 9.33
CA HIS A 220 -1.12 2.30 9.73
C HIS A 220 -1.02 2.80 11.18
N MET A 221 -1.78 2.14 12.09
CA MET A 221 -1.96 2.61 13.45
C MET A 221 -0.90 2.05 14.39
N GLY A 222 -0.18 2.96 15.05
CA GLY A 222 0.70 2.64 16.17
C GLY A 222 -0.07 2.43 17.48
N ASP A 223 0.67 2.03 18.53
CA ASP A 223 0.10 1.64 19.83
C ASP A 223 -0.80 2.71 20.44
N SER A 224 -0.44 4.00 20.33
CA SER A 224 -1.26 5.08 20.89
C SER A 224 -2.66 5.19 20.26
N MET A 225 -2.76 4.85 18.96
CA MET A 225 -4.06 4.77 18.26
C MET A 225 -4.83 3.51 18.63
N LEU A 226 -4.14 2.38 18.76
CA LEU A 226 -4.77 1.11 19.09
C LEU A 226 -5.30 1.06 20.51
N GLN A 227 -4.62 1.73 21.43
CA GLN A 227 -4.93 1.80 22.87
C GLN A 227 -5.71 3.06 23.28
N ALA A 228 -6.17 3.87 22.30
CA ALA A 228 -6.93 5.08 22.58
C ALA A 228 -8.16 4.75 23.45
N ALA A 229 -8.24 5.39 24.62
CA ALA A 229 -9.33 5.18 25.58
C ALA A 229 -10.65 5.83 25.14
N GLU A 230 -10.57 6.84 24.27
CA GLU A 230 -11.75 7.53 23.75
C GLU A 230 -12.35 6.77 22.55
N PRO A 231 -13.69 6.76 22.40
CA PRO A 231 -14.32 6.25 21.20
C PRO A 231 -13.87 7.05 19.96
N LEU A 232 -13.44 6.36 18.92
CA LEU A 232 -13.04 7.00 17.67
C LEU A 232 -14.27 7.24 16.78
N ALA A 233 -14.32 8.41 16.16
CA ALA A 233 -15.41 8.80 15.25
C ALA A 233 -15.27 8.16 13.85
N LEU A 234 -14.10 7.62 13.52
CA LEU A 234 -13.82 6.98 12.24
C LEU A 234 -13.56 5.49 12.43
N GLU A 235 -13.90 4.72 11.40
CA GLU A 235 -13.63 3.30 11.34
C GLU A 235 -12.13 3.01 11.32
N ARG A 236 -11.72 1.92 11.94
CA ARG A 236 -10.34 1.43 11.94
C ARG A 236 -10.20 0.16 11.13
N ALA A 237 -9.21 0.10 10.26
CA ALA A 237 -8.81 -1.12 9.62
C ALA A 237 -8.25 -2.12 10.64
N HIS A 238 -8.33 -3.39 10.31
CA HIS A 238 -7.67 -4.49 11.00
C HIS A 238 -7.28 -5.54 9.97
N ASP A 239 -6.33 -6.39 10.32
CA ASP A 239 -5.92 -7.50 9.46
C ASP A 239 -7.12 -8.42 9.17
N GLY A 240 -7.36 -8.68 7.89
CA GLY A 240 -8.50 -9.45 7.42
C GLY A 240 -9.77 -8.62 7.10
N LEU A 241 -9.79 -7.30 7.34
CA LEU A 241 -10.93 -6.46 6.95
C LEU A 241 -11.16 -6.53 5.43
N VAL A 242 -12.41 -6.79 5.04
CA VAL A 242 -12.85 -6.72 3.64
C VAL A 242 -13.62 -5.43 3.40
N ILE A 243 -13.20 -4.67 2.41
CA ILE A 243 -13.78 -3.38 2.00
C ILE A 243 -14.39 -3.57 0.61
N LEU A 244 -15.66 -3.19 0.49
CA LEU A 244 -16.39 -3.12 -0.78
C LEU A 244 -16.76 -1.65 -1.00
N PRO A 245 -16.10 -0.94 -1.92
CA PRO A 245 -16.42 0.44 -2.28
C PRO A 245 -17.79 0.60 -2.95
#